data_87005a3340aa9dcb762afcd450a943ea
#
_entry.id   87005a3340aa9dcb762afcd450a943ea
#
_cell.length_a   1.000
_cell.length_b   1.000
_cell.length_c   1.000
_cell.angle_alpha   90.00
_cell.angle_beta   90.00
_cell.angle_gamma   90.00
#
_symmetry.space_group_name_H-M   'P 1'
#
loop_
_entity.id
_entity.type
_entity.pdbx_description
1 polymer ?
#
loop_
_entity_poly.entity_id
_entity_poly.type
_entity_poly.pdbx_seq_one_letter_code
_entity_poly.pdbx_strand_id
1 'polypeptide(L)'
;MAKWLYSIGSFAARKAWAVIAIWVLVIAGVAGTYSAFHGQLKTTFTMPGTETQRLTDELASRFPDANRGTGQVIVTTGDGSRITDEQKQAFVNKLNSLKNENSAVDDVSDPFATEQQIADGRKQLEEGKQKLDAAPKQIEDGKKQLRDGQKKADDGKAQLEAAQKQLDAAREQARAAGALESMREQLGSQQAQIDAQRAQLAESQKQLDTKAAELADSEKKLPEQQAELARKSALLDLTSDYRTVSEDGSTAVAGGFFKMKSSEAPHADKEKLMEHFKNADLKGLTVNFDQNVAESPDVGMGVGEIVGIVVALMTLIVLLGTLIAAGLPILMAIVGVIVGILGTLSFSSLVDMSSTTYILGMMLGLAVGIDYSLFILNRHRSNLMDGMPLRKSIAVANGTSGNAVVFAGATVIIALLALNVTGIPFLGYMGDAAALWPY
;
A
#
# COMPACT_ATOMS: atom_id res chain seq x y z
N MET A 1 -36.55 -28.60 -29.90
CA MET A 1 -35.59 -28.88 -28.81
C MET A 1 -35.92 -30.21 -28.12
N ALA A 2 -37.12 -30.46 -27.59
CA ALA A 2 -37.44 -31.69 -26.85
C ALA A 2 -37.12 -33.01 -27.59
N LYS A 3 -37.42 -33.11 -28.93
CA LYS A 3 -37.07 -34.29 -29.74
C LYS A 3 -35.56 -34.53 -29.83
N TRP A 4 -34.78 -33.46 -29.91
CA TRP A 4 -33.30 -33.55 -29.97
C TRP A 4 -32.73 -34.02 -28.63
N LEU A 5 -33.18 -33.44 -27.52
CA LEU A 5 -32.80 -33.86 -26.17
C LEU A 5 -33.23 -35.32 -25.88
N TYR A 6 -34.41 -35.71 -26.32
CA TYR A 6 -34.84 -37.13 -26.27
C TYR A 6 -33.86 -38.05 -27.01
N SER A 7 -33.40 -37.64 -28.20
CA SER A 7 -32.44 -38.43 -29.00
C SER A 7 -31.09 -38.55 -28.27
N ILE A 8 -30.59 -37.45 -27.65
CA ILE A 8 -29.38 -37.47 -26.82
C ILE A 8 -29.54 -38.41 -25.63
N GLY A 9 -30.66 -38.33 -24.90
CA GLY A 9 -30.94 -39.23 -23.79
C GLY A 9 -31.03 -40.69 -24.22
N SER A 10 -31.66 -40.98 -25.39
CA SER A 10 -31.70 -42.31 -25.98
C SER A 10 -30.32 -42.84 -26.38
N PHE A 11 -29.45 -42.00 -26.94
CA PHE A 11 -28.06 -42.34 -27.23
C PHE A 11 -27.27 -42.64 -25.97
N ALA A 12 -27.37 -41.79 -24.96
CA ALA A 12 -26.70 -41.95 -23.67
C ALA A 12 -27.14 -43.27 -22.98
N ALA A 13 -28.43 -43.57 -22.99
CA ALA A 13 -28.95 -44.82 -22.43
C ALA A 13 -28.46 -46.09 -23.13
N ARG A 14 -28.07 -45.99 -24.41
CA ARG A 14 -27.54 -47.13 -25.20
C ARG A 14 -26.03 -47.25 -25.15
N LYS A 15 -25.34 -46.11 -25.09
CA LYS A 15 -23.87 -46.03 -25.22
C LYS A 15 -23.28 -45.23 -24.09
N ALA A 16 -23.59 -45.57 -22.83
CA ALA A 16 -23.13 -44.84 -21.66
C ALA A 16 -21.60 -44.63 -21.60
N TRP A 17 -20.83 -45.69 -21.94
CA TRP A 17 -19.37 -45.61 -21.99
C TRP A 17 -18.85 -44.64 -23.05
N ALA A 18 -19.53 -44.49 -24.18
CA ALA A 18 -19.14 -43.48 -25.18
C ALA A 18 -19.39 -42.06 -24.65
N VAL A 19 -20.48 -41.83 -23.91
CA VAL A 19 -20.74 -40.51 -23.28
C VAL A 19 -19.70 -40.19 -22.21
N ILE A 20 -19.34 -41.17 -21.37
CA ILE A 20 -18.26 -40.99 -20.37
C ILE A 20 -16.94 -40.68 -21.08
N ALA A 21 -16.59 -41.40 -22.15
CA ALA A 21 -15.37 -41.14 -22.92
C ALA A 21 -15.36 -39.72 -23.53
N ILE A 22 -16.51 -39.23 -24.04
CA ILE A 22 -16.63 -37.84 -24.53
C ILE A 22 -16.36 -36.83 -23.41
N TRP A 23 -16.93 -37.02 -22.22
CA TRP A 23 -16.67 -36.14 -21.11
C TRP A 23 -15.20 -36.14 -20.64
N VAL A 24 -14.56 -37.31 -20.61
CA VAL A 24 -13.13 -37.43 -20.30
C VAL A 24 -12.30 -36.68 -21.35
N LEU A 25 -12.64 -36.79 -22.64
CA LEU A 25 -11.96 -36.01 -23.69
C LEU A 25 -12.18 -34.51 -23.58
N VAL A 26 -13.41 -34.07 -23.20
CA VAL A 26 -13.69 -32.64 -22.93
C VAL A 26 -12.84 -32.13 -21.79
N ILE A 27 -12.80 -32.85 -20.65
CA ILE A 27 -11.97 -32.46 -19.49
C ILE A 27 -10.48 -32.41 -19.88
N ALA A 28 -9.98 -33.43 -20.58
CA ALA A 28 -8.61 -33.50 -21.06
C ALA A 28 -8.28 -32.35 -22.03
N GLY A 29 -9.20 -32.00 -22.92
CA GLY A 29 -9.06 -30.89 -23.85
C GLY A 29 -8.98 -29.54 -23.12
N VAL A 30 -9.90 -29.30 -22.17
CA VAL A 30 -9.91 -28.07 -21.40
C VAL A 30 -8.70 -27.97 -20.45
N ALA A 31 -8.27 -29.11 -19.86
CA ALA A 31 -7.04 -29.16 -19.08
C ALA A 31 -5.79 -28.88 -19.94
N GLY A 32 -5.77 -29.36 -21.18
CA GLY A 32 -4.70 -29.04 -22.14
C GLY A 32 -4.65 -27.56 -22.51
N THR A 33 -5.80 -26.93 -22.76
CA THR A 33 -5.86 -25.47 -23.01
C THR A 33 -5.45 -24.67 -21.79
N TYR A 34 -5.86 -25.08 -20.60
CA TYR A 34 -5.43 -24.46 -19.36
C TYR A 34 -3.90 -24.53 -19.19
N SER A 35 -3.29 -25.69 -19.38
CA SER A 35 -1.84 -25.85 -19.24
C SER A 35 -1.05 -24.98 -20.23
N ALA A 36 -1.61 -24.70 -21.42
CA ALA A 36 -0.96 -23.92 -22.47
C ALA A 36 -1.17 -22.39 -22.33
N PHE A 37 -2.31 -21.95 -21.79
CA PHE A 37 -2.76 -20.57 -21.89
C PHE A 37 -3.15 -19.92 -20.56
N HIS A 38 -2.94 -20.57 -19.41
CA HIS A 38 -3.29 -19.96 -18.12
C HIS A 38 -2.40 -18.73 -17.82
N GLY A 39 -3.02 -17.66 -17.35
CA GLY A 39 -2.38 -16.47 -16.82
C GLY A 39 -2.50 -16.38 -15.29
N GLN A 40 -1.94 -15.34 -14.70
CA GLN A 40 -2.10 -15.06 -13.28
C GLN A 40 -3.42 -14.33 -13.01
N LEU A 41 -4.17 -14.77 -12.01
CA LEU A 41 -5.36 -14.08 -11.54
C LEU A 41 -4.95 -12.82 -10.77
N LYS A 42 -5.64 -11.72 -11.01
CA LYS A 42 -5.45 -10.48 -10.27
C LYS A 42 -6.40 -10.42 -9.08
N THR A 43 -5.89 -9.98 -7.94
CA THR A 43 -6.70 -9.75 -6.73
C THR A 43 -7.28 -8.34 -6.68
N THR A 44 -6.81 -7.43 -7.53
CA THR A 44 -7.27 -6.05 -7.57
C THR A 44 -8.35 -5.82 -8.60
N PHE A 45 -9.34 -5.01 -8.20
CA PHE A 45 -10.37 -4.51 -9.10
C PHE A 45 -9.88 -3.25 -9.80
N THR A 46 -9.68 -3.32 -11.10
CA THR A 46 -9.45 -2.12 -11.92
C THR A 46 -10.79 -1.66 -12.50
N MET A 47 -11.04 -0.36 -12.45
CA MET A 47 -12.23 0.26 -13.05
C MET A 47 -11.79 1.22 -14.17
N PRO A 48 -11.40 0.71 -15.35
CA PRO A 48 -10.98 1.55 -16.46
C PRO A 48 -12.07 2.55 -16.83
N GLY A 49 -11.64 3.79 -17.16
CA GLY A 49 -12.56 4.86 -17.54
C GLY A 49 -13.16 5.67 -16.38
N THR A 50 -12.89 5.32 -15.13
CA THR A 50 -13.26 6.14 -13.97
C THR A 50 -12.22 7.21 -13.69
N GLU A 51 -12.65 8.33 -13.09
CA GLU A 51 -11.73 9.40 -12.69
C GLU A 51 -10.73 8.93 -11.64
N THR A 52 -11.15 8.07 -10.73
CA THR A 52 -10.26 7.45 -9.72
C THR A 52 -9.13 6.66 -10.38
N GLN A 53 -9.44 5.84 -11.39
CA GLN A 53 -8.42 5.08 -12.12
C GLN A 53 -7.46 6.00 -12.85
N ARG A 54 -7.97 7.06 -13.52
CA ARG A 54 -7.15 8.06 -14.19
C ARG A 54 -6.20 8.76 -13.23
N LEU A 55 -6.68 9.16 -12.05
CA LEU A 55 -5.84 9.77 -11.00
C LEU A 55 -4.79 8.78 -10.47
N THR A 56 -5.16 7.52 -10.27
CA THR A 56 -4.22 6.47 -9.85
C THR A 56 -3.11 6.27 -10.89
N ASP A 57 -3.47 6.22 -12.17
CA ASP A 57 -2.51 6.07 -13.26
C ASP A 57 -1.61 7.32 -13.39
N GLU A 58 -2.16 8.52 -13.19
CA GLU A 58 -1.39 9.77 -13.17
C GLU A 58 -0.43 9.81 -11.98
N LEU A 59 -0.87 9.42 -10.78
CA LEU A 59 -0.01 9.28 -9.61
C LEU A 59 1.11 8.27 -9.86
N ALA A 60 0.79 7.12 -10.44
CA ALA A 60 1.77 6.09 -10.78
C ALA A 60 2.84 6.59 -11.76
N SER A 61 2.43 7.43 -12.73
CA SER A 61 3.35 7.99 -13.72
C SER A 61 4.26 9.09 -13.16
N ARG A 62 3.71 9.94 -12.26
CA ARG A 62 4.44 11.06 -11.65
C ARG A 62 5.27 10.64 -10.44
N PHE A 63 4.82 9.65 -9.72
CA PHE A 63 5.45 9.11 -8.50
C PHE A 63 5.60 7.59 -8.60
N PRO A 64 6.57 7.08 -9.38
CA PRO A 64 6.76 5.64 -9.57
C PRO A 64 6.94 4.88 -8.25
N ASP A 65 7.64 5.49 -7.29
CA ASP A 65 7.87 4.90 -5.97
C ASP A 65 6.59 4.77 -5.12
N ALA A 66 5.63 5.68 -5.29
CA ALA A 66 4.33 5.60 -4.60
C ALA A 66 3.41 4.52 -5.18
N ASN A 67 3.72 4.00 -6.37
CA ASN A 67 2.96 2.93 -7.03
C ASN A 67 3.51 1.52 -6.74
N ARG A 68 4.56 1.42 -5.92
CA ARG A 68 5.07 0.12 -5.47
C ARG A 68 4.01 -0.59 -4.63
N GLY A 69 3.98 -1.91 -4.74
CA GLY A 69 3.15 -2.71 -3.84
C GLY A 69 3.60 -2.54 -2.40
N THR A 70 2.66 -2.34 -1.52
CA THR A 70 2.92 -2.30 -0.08
C THR A 70 2.31 -3.52 0.59
N GLY A 71 2.99 -4.03 1.60
CA GLY A 71 2.49 -5.04 2.50
C GLY A 71 2.86 -4.68 3.93
N GLN A 72 2.08 -5.13 4.90
CA GLN A 72 2.35 -4.85 6.30
C GLN A 72 2.53 -6.15 7.07
N VAL A 73 3.54 -6.13 7.93
CA VAL A 73 3.79 -7.17 8.93
C VAL A 73 3.50 -6.58 10.31
N ILE A 74 2.51 -7.13 10.98
CA ILE A 74 2.00 -6.65 12.26
C ILE A 74 2.49 -7.61 13.33
N VAL A 75 3.18 -7.09 14.34
CA VAL A 75 3.61 -7.88 15.50
C VAL A 75 2.93 -7.38 16.76
N THR A 76 2.49 -8.31 17.60
CA THR A 76 1.84 -7.98 18.86
C THR A 76 2.28 -8.94 19.96
N THR A 77 2.30 -8.43 21.21
CA THR A 77 2.42 -9.26 22.39
C THR A 77 1.06 -9.89 22.69
N GLY A 78 1.02 -11.19 22.94
CA GLY A 78 -0.25 -11.90 23.17
C GLY A 78 -0.99 -11.49 24.46
N ASP A 79 -0.28 -10.85 25.40
CA ASP A 79 -0.79 -10.42 26.71
C ASP A 79 -1.02 -8.90 26.79
N GLY A 80 -0.80 -8.14 25.71
CA GLY A 80 -0.93 -6.69 25.70
C GLY A 80 0.18 -5.93 26.43
N SER A 81 1.26 -6.60 26.83
CA SER A 81 2.43 -5.96 27.44
C SER A 81 3.22 -5.18 26.38
N ARG A 82 4.04 -4.23 26.83
CA ARG A 82 4.93 -3.50 25.93
C ARG A 82 5.99 -4.41 25.32
N ILE A 83 6.22 -4.31 24.02
CA ILE A 83 7.30 -5.02 23.30
C ILE A 83 8.64 -4.66 23.92
N THR A 84 9.39 -5.67 24.39
CA THR A 84 10.71 -5.49 25.00
C THR A 84 11.80 -5.19 23.97
N ASP A 85 12.94 -4.66 24.41
CA ASP A 85 14.03 -4.35 23.49
C ASP A 85 14.64 -5.61 22.86
N GLU A 86 14.62 -6.74 23.55
CA GLU A 86 15.03 -8.03 23.00
C GLU A 86 14.09 -8.50 21.88
N GLN A 87 12.77 -8.34 22.08
CA GLN A 87 11.75 -8.64 21.07
C GLN A 87 11.86 -7.71 19.86
N LYS A 88 12.09 -6.40 20.09
CA LYS A 88 12.33 -5.43 18.99
C LYS A 88 13.51 -5.86 18.14
N GLN A 89 14.65 -6.18 18.77
CA GLN A 89 15.85 -6.59 18.04
C GLN A 89 15.63 -7.90 17.27
N ALA A 90 14.97 -8.89 17.86
CA ALA A 90 14.66 -10.15 17.20
C ALA A 90 13.79 -9.92 15.96
N PHE A 91 12.75 -9.08 16.07
CA PHE A 91 11.87 -8.74 14.96
C PHE A 91 12.59 -7.95 13.88
N VAL A 92 13.34 -6.90 14.23
CA VAL A 92 14.05 -6.03 13.26
C VAL A 92 15.14 -6.82 12.52
N ASN A 93 15.87 -7.70 13.20
CA ASN A 93 16.85 -8.57 12.56
C ASN A 93 16.16 -9.49 11.53
N LYS A 94 15.03 -10.07 11.89
CA LYS A 94 14.24 -10.92 11.00
C LYS A 94 13.66 -10.14 9.83
N LEU A 95 13.17 -8.93 10.07
CA LEU A 95 12.67 -8.02 9.04
C LEU A 95 13.76 -7.65 8.03
N ASN A 96 14.96 -7.32 8.50
CA ASN A 96 16.08 -6.94 7.62
C ASN A 96 16.60 -8.11 6.79
N SER A 97 16.55 -9.37 7.32
CA SER A 97 16.95 -10.55 6.55
C SER A 97 16.01 -10.86 5.39
N LEU A 98 14.74 -10.41 5.46
CA LEU A 98 13.73 -10.61 4.44
C LEU A 98 14.16 -10.08 3.06
N LYS A 99 14.82 -8.93 3.03
CA LYS A 99 15.30 -8.29 1.79
C LYS A 99 16.29 -9.18 1.02
N ASN A 100 17.07 -10.00 1.72
CA ASN A 100 18.04 -10.89 1.12
C ASN A 100 17.46 -12.27 0.76
N GLU A 101 16.39 -12.68 1.43
CA GLU A 101 15.81 -14.02 1.31
C GLU A 101 14.58 -14.04 0.38
N ASN A 102 13.94 -12.89 0.12
CA ASN A 102 12.78 -12.80 -0.74
C ASN A 102 13.01 -11.84 -1.91
N SER A 103 13.04 -12.40 -3.12
CA SER A 103 13.36 -11.64 -4.34
C SER A 103 12.29 -10.61 -4.74
N ALA A 104 11.05 -10.77 -4.27
CA ALA A 104 9.94 -9.86 -4.56
C ALA A 104 9.94 -8.62 -3.65
N VAL A 105 10.64 -8.68 -2.50
CA VAL A 105 10.75 -7.56 -1.56
C VAL A 105 11.87 -6.63 -2.00
N ASP A 106 11.57 -5.34 -2.09
CA ASP A 106 12.55 -4.29 -2.43
C ASP A 106 13.11 -3.63 -1.18
N ASP A 107 12.23 -3.20 -0.29
CA ASP A 107 12.62 -2.54 0.95
C ASP A 107 11.67 -2.88 2.10
N VAL A 108 12.14 -2.67 3.32
CA VAL A 108 11.38 -2.86 4.56
C VAL A 108 11.59 -1.67 5.48
N SER A 109 10.53 -1.27 6.16
CA SER A 109 10.54 -0.15 7.10
C SER A 109 10.53 -0.68 8.53
N ASP A 110 11.56 -0.35 9.30
CA ASP A 110 11.63 -0.65 10.73
C ASP A 110 10.64 0.26 11.48
N PRO A 111 9.60 -0.29 12.14
CA PRO A 111 8.59 0.49 12.82
C PRO A 111 9.15 1.29 14.00
N PHE A 112 10.11 0.74 14.72
CA PHE A 112 10.68 1.38 15.90
C PHE A 112 11.61 2.53 15.53
N ALA A 113 12.43 2.35 14.47
CA ALA A 113 13.26 3.41 13.93
C ALA A 113 12.41 4.54 13.33
N THR A 114 11.32 4.21 12.63
CA THR A 114 10.39 5.18 12.06
C THR A 114 9.72 6.01 13.16
N GLU A 115 9.22 5.37 14.22
CA GLU A 115 8.62 6.07 15.36
C GLU A 115 9.62 7.02 16.03
N GLN A 116 10.86 6.55 16.21
CA GLN A 116 11.93 7.39 16.76
C GLN A 116 12.25 8.60 15.86
N GLN A 117 12.32 8.41 14.55
CA GLN A 117 12.56 9.50 13.59
C GLN A 117 11.44 10.55 13.64
N ILE A 118 10.17 10.12 13.76
CA ILE A 118 9.03 11.02 13.90
C ILE A 118 9.13 11.82 15.22
N ALA A 119 9.44 11.14 16.33
CA ALA A 119 9.62 11.78 17.63
C ALA A 119 10.77 12.82 17.62
N ASP A 120 11.91 12.44 17.05
CA ASP A 120 13.07 13.34 16.91
C ASP A 120 12.75 14.53 15.99
N GLY A 121 12.01 14.29 14.89
CA GLY A 121 11.54 15.34 14.01
C GLY A 121 10.63 16.35 14.72
N ARG A 122 9.72 15.90 15.57
CA ARG A 122 8.84 16.75 16.39
C ARG A 122 9.65 17.57 17.39
N LYS A 123 10.63 16.94 18.05
CA LYS A 123 11.53 17.63 18.99
C LYS A 123 12.35 18.72 18.29
N GLN A 124 12.95 18.41 17.14
CA GLN A 124 13.71 19.38 16.34
C GLN A 124 12.83 20.56 15.88
N LEU A 125 11.58 20.28 15.51
CA LEU A 125 10.62 21.32 15.14
C LEU A 125 10.32 22.26 16.33
N GLU A 126 10.10 21.70 17.51
CA GLU A 126 9.83 22.50 18.72
C GLU A 126 11.04 23.36 19.11
N GLU A 127 12.25 22.79 19.09
CA GLU A 127 13.50 23.54 19.30
C GLU A 127 13.69 24.63 18.24
N GLY A 128 13.34 24.33 16.98
CA GLY A 128 13.36 25.28 15.88
C GLY A 128 12.38 26.46 16.11
N LYS A 129 11.16 26.17 16.55
CA LYS A 129 10.15 27.19 16.89
C LYS A 129 10.67 28.13 18.01
N GLN A 130 11.18 27.57 19.09
CA GLN A 130 11.70 28.34 20.20
C GLN A 130 12.85 29.28 19.79
N LYS A 131 13.79 28.82 18.98
CA LYS A 131 14.87 29.61 18.42
C LYS A 131 14.35 30.72 17.53
N LEU A 132 13.39 30.43 16.70
CA LEU A 132 12.82 31.37 15.74
C LEU A 132 11.97 32.46 16.45
N ASP A 133 11.23 32.07 17.48
CA ASP A 133 10.44 33.00 18.31
C ASP A 133 11.36 33.97 19.11
N ALA A 134 12.54 33.51 19.50
CA ALA A 134 13.54 34.35 20.19
C ALA A 134 14.33 35.26 19.23
N ALA A 135 14.43 34.90 17.94
CA ALA A 135 15.28 35.61 16.97
C ALA A 135 14.94 37.10 16.77
N PRO A 136 13.65 37.51 16.66
CA PRO A 136 13.31 38.95 16.53
C PRO A 136 13.82 39.78 17.68
N LYS A 137 13.68 39.27 18.92
CA LYS A 137 14.17 39.95 20.12
C LYS A 137 15.69 40.03 20.14
N GLN A 138 16.38 38.96 19.76
CA GLN A 138 17.84 38.95 19.68
C GLN A 138 18.37 39.97 18.64
N ILE A 139 17.68 40.06 17.49
CA ILE A 139 17.99 41.05 16.45
C ILE A 139 17.78 42.49 16.99
N GLU A 140 16.68 42.75 17.70
CA GLU A 140 16.39 44.05 18.26
C GLU A 140 17.39 44.44 19.32
N ASP A 141 17.72 43.55 20.24
CA ASP A 141 18.74 43.75 21.27
C ASP A 141 20.11 44.00 20.64
N GLY A 142 20.47 43.26 19.61
CA GLY A 142 21.69 43.45 18.83
C GLY A 142 21.73 44.79 18.11
N LYS A 143 20.63 45.23 17.49
CA LYS A 143 20.51 46.56 16.89
C LYS A 143 20.67 47.71 17.94
N LYS A 144 20.14 47.50 19.14
CA LYS A 144 20.31 48.44 20.24
C LYS A 144 21.79 48.56 20.65
N GLN A 145 22.45 47.41 20.87
CA GLN A 145 23.89 47.40 21.20
C GLN A 145 24.73 48.03 20.11
N LEU A 146 24.37 47.80 18.84
CA LEU A 146 25.07 48.43 17.70
C LEU A 146 24.92 49.95 17.72
N ARG A 147 23.68 50.47 17.93
CA ARG A 147 23.44 51.93 18.06
C ARG A 147 24.24 52.55 19.22
N ASP A 148 24.24 51.88 20.37
CA ASP A 148 24.96 52.36 21.55
C ASP A 148 26.48 52.32 21.32
N GLY A 149 26.98 51.29 20.63
CA GLY A 149 28.39 51.19 20.23
C GLY A 149 28.81 52.26 19.23
N GLN A 150 27.96 52.51 18.21
CA GLN A 150 28.22 53.55 17.21
C GLN A 150 28.28 54.93 17.85
N LYS A 151 27.33 55.24 18.77
CA LYS A 151 27.36 56.50 19.49
C LYS A 151 28.69 56.72 20.29
N LYS A 152 29.14 55.64 20.95
CA LYS A 152 30.45 55.72 21.68
C LYS A 152 31.61 55.90 20.71
N ALA A 153 31.58 55.28 19.53
CA ALA A 153 32.61 55.46 18.51
C ALA A 153 32.63 56.94 17.97
N ASP A 154 31.43 57.49 17.71
CA ASP A 154 31.25 58.82 17.19
C ASP A 154 31.70 59.85 18.25
N ASP A 155 31.36 59.69 19.56
CA ASP A 155 31.80 60.50 20.69
C ASP A 155 33.34 60.43 20.85
N GLY A 156 33.92 59.23 20.73
CA GLY A 156 35.35 58.99 20.74
C GLY A 156 36.09 59.72 19.61
N LYS A 157 35.51 59.65 18.39
CA LYS A 157 36.03 60.37 17.22
C LYS A 157 36.06 61.89 17.43
N ALA A 158 34.95 62.43 17.94
CA ALA A 158 34.88 63.87 18.25
C ALA A 158 35.91 64.30 19.31
N GLN A 159 36.10 63.45 20.32
CA GLN A 159 37.15 63.72 21.35
C GLN A 159 38.57 63.72 20.78
N LEU A 160 38.87 62.75 19.89
CA LEU A 160 40.16 62.65 19.22
C LEU A 160 40.40 63.80 18.25
N GLU A 161 39.38 64.24 17.52
CA GLU A 161 39.44 65.41 16.68
C GLU A 161 39.71 66.71 17.50
N ALA A 162 39.06 66.86 18.65
CA ALA A 162 39.31 67.99 19.59
C ALA A 162 40.72 67.95 20.16
N ALA A 163 41.16 66.71 20.57
CA ALA A 163 42.55 66.56 21.09
C ALA A 163 43.62 66.87 20.04
N GLN A 164 43.37 66.46 18.78
CA GLN A 164 44.29 66.81 17.69
C GLN A 164 44.35 68.31 17.44
N LYS A 165 43.19 69.00 17.42
CA LYS A 165 43.18 70.48 17.27
C LYS A 165 43.93 71.19 18.39
N GLN A 166 43.76 70.67 19.61
CA GLN A 166 44.54 71.26 20.78
C GLN A 166 46.02 71.00 20.62
N LEU A 167 46.42 69.82 20.16
CA LEU A 167 47.84 69.51 19.93
C LEU A 167 48.42 70.34 18.78
N ASP A 168 47.66 70.54 17.68
CA ASP A 168 48.11 71.42 16.58
C ASP A 168 48.26 72.90 17.02
N ALA A 169 47.29 73.40 17.81
CA ALA A 169 47.38 74.72 18.39
C ALA A 169 48.61 74.86 19.32
N ALA A 170 48.87 73.84 20.17
CA ALA A 170 50.08 73.85 21.07
C ALA A 170 51.39 73.80 20.22
N ARG A 171 51.43 73.10 19.13
CA ARG A 171 52.57 73.11 18.19
C ARG A 171 52.84 74.49 17.59
N GLU A 172 51.79 75.19 17.13
CA GLU A 172 51.90 76.54 16.58
C GLU A 172 52.35 77.56 17.65
N GLN A 173 51.84 77.47 18.88
CA GLN A 173 52.27 78.30 19.98
C GLN A 173 53.74 78.04 20.33
N ALA A 174 54.18 76.79 20.43
CA ALA A 174 55.54 76.41 20.67
C ALA A 174 56.52 76.96 19.59
N ARG A 175 56.02 76.88 18.33
CA ARG A 175 56.77 77.43 17.19
C ARG A 175 56.92 78.93 17.25
N ALA A 176 55.86 79.66 17.56
CA ALA A 176 55.86 81.09 17.70
C ALA A 176 56.76 81.59 18.90
N ALA A 177 56.83 80.78 19.95
CA ALA A 177 57.67 81.06 21.14
C ALA A 177 59.14 80.64 20.99
N GLY A 178 59.53 79.98 19.83
CA GLY A 178 60.86 79.41 19.65
C GLY A 178 61.22 78.23 20.53
N ALA A 179 60.18 77.61 21.17
CA ALA A 179 60.33 76.54 22.17
C ALA A 179 60.01 75.14 21.54
N LEU A 180 59.92 75.06 20.19
CA LEU A 180 59.49 73.83 19.52
C LEU A 180 60.43 72.64 19.82
N GLU A 181 61.75 72.89 19.83
CA GLU A 181 62.69 71.77 20.02
C GLU A 181 62.69 71.25 21.45
N SER A 182 62.49 72.14 22.49
CA SER A 182 62.39 71.71 23.89
C SER A 182 61.09 70.97 24.20
N MET A 183 59.99 71.16 23.41
CA MET A 183 58.71 70.51 23.58
C MET A 183 58.50 69.36 22.62
N ARG A 184 59.46 69.06 21.79
CA ARG A 184 59.34 68.04 20.69
C ARG A 184 58.99 66.68 21.21
N GLU A 185 59.64 66.22 22.27
CA GLU A 185 59.37 64.86 22.83
C GLU A 185 57.97 64.79 23.48
N GLN A 186 57.54 65.82 24.17
CA GLN A 186 56.21 65.89 24.79
C GLN A 186 55.10 65.94 23.72
N LEU A 187 55.23 66.78 22.71
CA LEU A 187 54.29 66.91 21.62
C LEU A 187 54.25 65.61 20.74
N GLY A 188 55.40 64.94 20.61
CA GLY A 188 55.53 63.65 19.92
C GLY A 188 54.81 62.51 20.68
N SER A 189 54.96 62.48 22.01
CA SER A 189 54.27 61.46 22.82
C SER A 189 52.74 61.66 22.83
N GLN A 190 52.27 62.93 22.87
CA GLN A 190 50.82 63.19 22.73
C GLN A 190 50.28 62.78 21.37
N GLN A 191 51.03 63.05 20.28
CA GLN A 191 50.62 62.54 18.94
C GLN A 191 50.54 61.02 18.88
N ALA A 192 51.53 60.30 19.42
CA ALA A 192 51.54 58.89 19.47
C ALA A 192 50.32 58.29 20.23
N GLN A 193 49.91 58.95 21.32
CA GLN A 193 48.72 58.58 22.07
C GLN A 193 47.43 58.76 21.23
N ILE A 194 47.30 59.91 20.54
CA ILE A 194 46.18 60.19 19.67
C ILE A 194 46.13 59.14 18.54
N ASP A 195 47.27 58.83 17.95
CA ASP A 195 47.36 57.87 16.84
C ASP A 195 47.03 56.44 17.32
N ALA A 196 47.49 56.06 18.52
CA ALA A 196 47.11 54.75 19.11
C ALA A 196 45.60 54.66 19.40
N GLN A 197 44.99 55.74 19.93
CA GLN A 197 43.56 55.79 20.18
C GLN A 197 42.74 55.77 18.88
N ARG A 198 43.24 56.43 17.80
CA ARG A 198 42.64 56.37 16.48
C ARG A 198 42.65 54.95 15.94
N ALA A 199 43.76 54.22 16.05
CA ALA A 199 43.88 52.83 15.64
C ALA A 199 42.90 51.93 16.39
N GLN A 200 42.76 52.14 17.74
CA GLN A 200 41.78 51.38 18.53
C GLN A 200 40.35 51.72 18.16
N LEU A 201 40.04 52.97 17.85
CA LEU A 201 38.71 53.38 17.40
C LEU A 201 38.39 52.77 16.03
N ALA A 202 39.34 52.75 15.09
CA ALA A 202 39.20 52.17 13.79
C ALA A 202 38.91 50.66 13.87
N GLU A 203 39.57 49.92 14.77
CA GLU A 203 39.30 48.50 15.01
C GLU A 203 37.92 48.30 15.63
N SER A 204 37.51 49.15 16.56
CA SER A 204 36.17 49.12 17.16
C SER A 204 35.09 49.36 16.09
N GLN A 205 35.31 50.32 15.17
CA GLN A 205 34.39 50.60 14.06
C GLN A 205 34.26 49.39 13.13
N LYS A 206 35.37 48.77 12.80
CA LYS A 206 35.35 47.55 11.96
C LYS A 206 34.53 46.40 12.60
N GLN A 207 34.65 46.26 13.96
CA GLN A 207 33.85 45.27 14.68
C GLN A 207 32.35 45.60 14.66
N LEU A 208 31.99 46.88 14.77
CA LEU A 208 30.61 47.35 14.66
C LEU A 208 30.04 47.11 13.26
N ASP A 209 30.82 47.41 12.22
CA ASP A 209 30.41 47.19 10.84
C ASP A 209 30.19 45.69 10.55
N THR A 210 31.06 44.80 11.07
CA THR A 210 30.91 43.38 10.99
C THR A 210 29.62 42.89 11.66
N LYS A 211 29.36 43.34 12.89
CA LYS A 211 28.12 43.04 13.61
C LYS A 211 26.87 43.54 12.90
N ALA A 212 26.95 44.75 12.30
CA ALA A 212 25.86 45.31 11.52
C ALA A 212 25.50 44.41 10.32
N ALA A 213 26.54 43.94 9.61
CA ALA A 213 26.34 43.00 8.48
C ALA A 213 25.75 41.67 8.91
N GLU A 214 26.21 41.10 10.02
CA GLU A 214 25.67 39.84 10.57
C GLU A 214 24.19 39.97 10.98
N LEU A 215 23.82 41.08 11.63
CA LEU A 215 22.44 41.36 12.03
C LEU A 215 21.53 41.57 10.80
N ALA A 216 22.01 42.28 9.78
CA ALA A 216 21.26 42.50 8.55
C ALA A 216 21.04 41.18 7.79
N ASP A 217 22.03 40.29 7.74
CA ASP A 217 21.92 38.96 7.12
C ASP A 217 20.93 38.09 7.90
N SER A 218 21.01 38.11 9.23
CA SER A 218 20.08 37.38 10.11
C SER A 218 18.65 37.86 9.94
N GLU A 219 18.42 39.17 9.86
CA GLU A 219 17.10 39.76 9.63
C GLU A 219 16.54 39.37 8.26
N LYS A 220 17.38 39.38 7.21
CA LYS A 220 17.00 38.99 5.86
C LYS A 220 16.62 37.51 5.75
N LYS A 221 17.32 36.65 6.49
CA LYS A 221 17.06 35.18 6.47
C LYS A 221 15.86 34.77 7.32
N LEU A 222 15.45 35.60 8.28
CA LEU A 222 14.39 35.27 9.23
C LEU A 222 13.07 34.87 8.56
N PRO A 223 12.53 35.58 7.54
CA PRO A 223 11.30 35.20 6.88
C PRO A 223 11.39 33.84 6.13
N GLU A 224 12.55 33.55 5.54
CA GLU A 224 12.80 32.28 4.85
C GLU A 224 12.82 31.11 5.83
N GLN A 225 13.50 31.28 6.97
CA GLN A 225 13.55 30.31 8.06
C GLN A 225 12.15 30.07 8.65
N GLN A 226 11.32 31.13 8.79
CA GLN A 226 9.94 31.01 9.23
C GLN A 226 9.10 30.21 8.24
N ALA A 227 9.23 30.49 6.95
CA ALA A 227 8.51 29.77 5.91
C ALA A 227 8.93 28.28 5.81
N GLU A 228 10.24 28.00 5.98
CA GLU A 228 10.75 26.63 6.02
C GLU A 228 10.23 25.87 7.23
N LEU A 229 10.26 26.47 8.40
CA LEU A 229 9.75 25.87 9.63
C LEU A 229 8.24 25.63 9.55
N ALA A 230 7.48 26.57 8.99
CA ALA A 230 6.05 26.42 8.76
C ALA A 230 5.74 25.24 7.81
N ARG A 231 6.53 25.07 6.75
CA ARG A 231 6.41 23.92 5.85
C ARG A 231 6.72 22.60 6.57
N LYS A 232 7.79 22.56 7.36
CA LYS A 232 8.13 21.37 8.16
C LYS A 232 7.04 21.06 9.19
N SER A 233 6.48 22.08 9.85
CA SER A 233 5.35 21.91 10.76
C SER A 233 4.15 21.31 10.04
N ALA A 234 3.73 21.90 8.93
CA ALA A 234 2.59 21.41 8.16
C ALA A 234 2.78 19.95 7.67
N LEU A 235 4.01 19.58 7.28
CA LEU A 235 4.32 18.21 6.89
C LEU A 235 4.23 17.23 8.07
N LEU A 236 4.74 17.60 9.24
CA LEU A 236 4.63 16.81 10.47
C LEU A 236 3.20 16.73 11.01
N ASP A 237 2.41 17.79 10.81
CA ASP A 237 0.98 17.79 11.19
C ASP A 237 0.18 16.80 10.36
N LEU A 238 0.54 16.58 9.06
CA LEU A 238 -0.06 15.53 8.23
C LEU A 238 0.21 14.11 8.74
N THR A 239 1.28 13.95 9.52
CA THR A 239 1.65 12.66 10.14
C THR A 239 1.31 12.60 11.63
N SER A 240 0.43 13.51 12.11
CA SER A 240 0.10 13.60 13.56
C SER A 240 -0.50 12.30 14.09
N ASP A 241 -1.38 11.68 13.30
CA ASP A 241 -2.09 10.45 13.65
C ASP A 241 -1.38 9.19 13.12
N TYR A 242 -0.29 9.36 12.36
CA TYR A 242 0.47 8.22 11.86
C TYR A 242 1.39 7.69 12.95
N ARG A 243 1.21 6.41 13.27
CA ARG A 243 2.01 5.67 14.24
C ARG A 243 2.40 4.32 13.66
N THR A 244 3.62 3.94 13.87
CA THR A 244 4.12 2.60 13.54
C THR A 244 4.14 1.68 14.77
N VAL A 245 4.02 2.26 15.96
CA VAL A 245 3.91 1.54 17.23
C VAL A 245 2.70 2.07 17.98
N SER A 246 1.89 1.18 18.57
CA SER A 246 0.74 1.55 19.39
C SER A 246 1.14 2.37 20.63
N GLU A 247 0.20 3.13 21.20
CA GLU A 247 0.47 3.98 22.38
C GLU A 247 0.95 3.20 23.60
N ASP A 248 0.38 2.02 23.82
CA ASP A 248 0.78 1.11 24.87
C ASP A 248 2.10 0.39 24.57
N GLY A 249 2.55 0.43 23.33
CA GLY A 249 3.76 -0.24 22.86
C GLY A 249 3.62 -1.74 22.69
N SER A 250 2.39 -2.28 22.70
CA SER A 250 2.11 -3.72 22.58
C SER A 250 2.10 -4.22 21.14
N THR A 251 1.91 -3.32 20.18
CA THR A 251 1.77 -3.65 18.76
C THR A 251 2.69 -2.76 17.92
N ALA A 252 3.33 -3.34 16.91
CA ALA A 252 4.10 -2.59 15.92
C ALA A 252 3.76 -3.06 14.50
N VAL A 253 3.79 -2.13 13.55
CA VAL A 253 3.46 -2.34 12.13
C VAL A 253 4.67 -1.99 11.28
N ALA A 254 5.31 -3.01 10.72
CA ALA A 254 6.38 -2.84 9.74
C ALA A 254 5.80 -2.76 8.33
N GLY A 255 6.23 -1.79 7.54
CA GLY A 255 5.94 -1.71 6.12
C GLY A 255 6.94 -2.52 5.30
N GLY A 256 6.45 -3.21 4.28
CA GLY A 256 7.28 -3.82 3.24
C GLY A 256 6.90 -3.26 1.88
N PHE A 257 7.89 -3.04 1.05
CA PHE A 257 7.69 -2.57 -0.33
C PHE A 257 8.07 -3.69 -1.29
N PHE A 258 7.14 -4.07 -2.17
CA PHE A 258 7.40 -5.00 -3.23
C PHE A 258 8.00 -4.28 -4.45
N LYS A 259 8.84 -4.97 -5.23
CA LYS A 259 9.38 -4.47 -6.51
C LYS A 259 8.31 -4.20 -7.56
N MET A 260 7.13 -4.77 -7.38
CA MET A 260 5.95 -4.67 -8.23
C MET A 260 4.72 -4.40 -7.38
N LYS A 261 3.56 -4.17 -8.00
CA LYS A 261 2.30 -4.02 -7.26
C LYS A 261 2.03 -5.28 -6.43
N SER A 262 1.47 -5.13 -5.22
CA SER A 262 1.16 -6.27 -4.33
C SER A 262 0.27 -7.31 -5.00
N SER A 263 -0.65 -6.86 -5.87
CA SER A 263 -1.52 -7.73 -6.66
C SER A 263 -0.82 -8.50 -7.79
N GLU A 264 0.37 -8.05 -8.20
CA GLU A 264 1.19 -8.66 -9.25
C GLU A 264 2.30 -9.54 -8.64
N ALA A 265 2.53 -9.42 -7.31
CA ALA A 265 3.54 -10.23 -6.63
C ALA A 265 3.14 -11.72 -6.64
N PRO A 266 4.05 -12.62 -7.05
CA PRO A 266 3.77 -14.05 -7.10
C PRO A 266 3.33 -14.58 -5.73
N HIS A 267 2.30 -15.42 -5.72
CA HIS A 267 1.79 -16.02 -4.49
C HIS A 267 2.87 -16.77 -3.71
N ALA A 268 3.72 -17.51 -4.41
CA ALA A 268 4.84 -18.23 -3.79
C ALA A 268 5.81 -17.32 -3.02
N ASP A 269 5.98 -16.07 -3.46
CA ASP A 269 6.85 -15.12 -2.78
C ASP A 269 6.17 -14.49 -1.55
N LYS A 270 4.84 -14.27 -1.61
CA LYS A 270 4.03 -13.88 -0.45
C LYS A 270 4.00 -14.98 0.61
N GLU A 271 3.85 -16.23 0.20
CA GLU A 271 3.88 -17.39 1.08
C GLU A 271 5.24 -17.54 1.77
N LYS A 272 6.34 -17.42 1.02
CA LYS A 272 7.70 -17.40 1.59
C LYS A 272 7.88 -16.27 2.61
N LEU A 273 7.31 -15.07 2.34
CA LEU A 273 7.34 -13.97 3.28
C LEU A 273 6.60 -14.33 4.57
N MET A 274 5.43 -14.93 4.47
CA MET A 274 4.68 -15.37 5.66
C MET A 274 5.42 -16.48 6.42
N GLU A 275 5.97 -17.48 5.73
CA GLU A 275 6.75 -18.56 6.34
C GLU A 275 8.02 -18.06 7.02
N HIS A 276 8.67 -17.04 6.43
CA HIS A 276 9.85 -16.41 6.99
C HIS A 276 9.63 -15.93 8.43
N PHE A 277 8.45 -15.36 8.72
CA PHE A 277 8.10 -14.90 10.06
C PHE A 277 7.50 -16.01 10.93
N LYS A 278 6.64 -16.89 10.38
CA LYS A 278 5.99 -17.97 11.15
C LYS A 278 7.00 -18.93 11.79
N ASN A 279 8.13 -19.17 11.11
CA ASN A 279 9.18 -20.07 11.58
C ASN A 279 10.26 -19.36 12.42
N ALA A 280 10.11 -18.06 12.72
CA ALA A 280 11.08 -17.29 13.47
C ALA A 280 10.83 -17.35 14.98
N ASP A 281 11.89 -17.50 15.76
CA ASP A 281 11.83 -17.28 17.21
C ASP A 281 11.81 -15.77 17.52
N LEU A 282 10.61 -15.20 17.59
CA LEU A 282 10.38 -13.80 17.89
C LEU A 282 10.10 -13.53 19.39
N LYS A 283 10.58 -14.41 20.26
CA LYS A 283 10.50 -14.23 21.72
C LYS A 283 9.08 -14.01 22.25
N GLY A 284 8.13 -14.75 21.70
CA GLY A 284 6.71 -14.69 22.12
C GLY A 284 5.87 -13.62 21.42
N LEU A 285 6.41 -12.92 20.41
CA LEU A 285 5.58 -12.06 19.57
C LEU A 285 4.73 -12.88 18.60
N THR A 286 3.48 -12.50 18.48
CA THR A 286 2.56 -13.01 17.46
C THR A 286 2.69 -12.14 16.20
N VAL A 287 2.80 -12.80 15.03
CA VAL A 287 2.91 -12.12 13.74
C VAL A 287 1.62 -12.28 12.96
N ASN A 288 1.12 -11.17 12.44
CA ASN A 288 0.00 -11.10 11.52
C ASN A 288 0.43 -10.35 10.26
N PHE A 289 -0.33 -10.53 9.20
CA PHE A 289 -0.06 -9.90 7.91
C PHE A 289 -1.31 -9.17 7.44
N ASP A 290 -1.11 -8.07 6.72
CA ASP A 290 -2.21 -7.37 6.07
C ASP A 290 -2.78 -8.18 4.89
N GLN A 291 -3.91 -7.71 4.36
CA GLN A 291 -4.57 -8.35 3.23
C GLN A 291 -3.64 -8.45 2.00
N ASN A 292 -2.83 -7.45 1.74
CA ASN A 292 -1.94 -7.42 0.57
C ASN A 292 -0.89 -8.54 0.59
N VAL A 293 -0.47 -8.95 1.78
CA VAL A 293 0.46 -10.08 1.99
C VAL A 293 -0.30 -11.39 2.12
N ALA A 294 -1.36 -11.41 2.95
CA ALA A 294 -2.09 -12.62 3.29
C ALA A 294 -3.02 -13.11 2.17
N GLU A 295 -3.44 -12.21 1.27
CA GLU A 295 -4.35 -12.56 0.19
C GLU A 295 -3.66 -13.48 -0.80
N SER A 296 -4.04 -14.74 -0.75
CA SER A 296 -3.78 -15.68 -1.82
C SER A 296 -5.00 -15.72 -2.72
N PRO A 297 -4.82 -15.75 -4.03
CA PRO A 297 -5.86 -16.23 -4.93
C PRO A 297 -5.99 -17.74 -4.70
N ASP A 298 -6.50 -18.13 -3.52
CA ASP A 298 -6.71 -19.53 -3.19
C ASP A 298 -7.82 -20.06 -4.10
N VAL A 299 -7.40 -20.85 -5.10
CA VAL A 299 -8.30 -21.55 -6.03
C VAL A 299 -8.93 -22.76 -5.33
N GLY A 300 -8.65 -22.95 -4.04
CA GLY A 300 -9.14 -24.04 -3.22
C GLY A 300 -10.61 -23.90 -2.85
N MET A 301 -11.26 -25.03 -2.60
CA MET A 301 -12.58 -25.05 -1.98
C MET A 301 -12.43 -24.65 -0.51
N GLY A 302 -13.09 -23.57 -0.12
CA GLY A 302 -13.15 -23.13 1.27
C GLY A 302 -13.95 -24.09 2.16
N VAL A 303 -13.85 -23.90 3.47
CA VAL A 303 -14.64 -24.69 4.44
C VAL A 303 -16.15 -24.53 4.19
N GLY A 304 -16.59 -23.36 3.72
CA GLY A 304 -17.98 -23.06 3.42
C GLY A 304 -18.53 -23.93 2.29
N GLU A 305 -17.80 -24.10 1.23
CA GLU A 305 -18.18 -24.94 0.08
C GLU A 305 -18.25 -26.41 0.45
N ILE A 306 -17.28 -26.90 1.24
CA ILE A 306 -17.29 -28.28 1.75
C ILE A 306 -18.53 -28.52 2.61
N VAL A 307 -18.82 -27.62 3.55
CA VAL A 307 -20.01 -27.70 4.40
C VAL A 307 -21.29 -27.66 3.54
N GLY A 308 -21.34 -26.78 2.53
CA GLY A 308 -22.45 -26.68 1.58
C GLY A 308 -22.70 -28.00 0.84
N ILE A 309 -21.64 -28.64 0.33
CA ILE A 309 -21.73 -29.95 -0.36
C ILE A 309 -22.21 -31.04 0.60
N VAL A 310 -21.74 -31.08 1.83
CA VAL A 310 -22.16 -32.06 2.83
C VAL A 310 -23.64 -31.89 3.17
N VAL A 311 -24.11 -30.66 3.37
CA VAL A 311 -25.53 -30.36 3.64
C VAL A 311 -26.38 -30.74 2.44
N ALA A 312 -25.94 -30.41 1.20
CA ALA A 312 -26.62 -30.79 -0.03
C ALA A 312 -26.71 -32.32 -0.14
N LEU A 313 -25.62 -33.05 0.11
CA LEU A 313 -25.60 -34.51 0.07
C LEU A 313 -26.60 -35.13 1.07
N MET A 314 -26.62 -34.62 2.33
CA MET A 314 -27.59 -35.11 3.32
C MET A 314 -29.02 -34.85 2.90
N THR A 315 -29.32 -33.68 2.37
CA THR A 315 -30.64 -33.31 1.87
C THR A 315 -31.06 -34.23 0.70
N LEU A 316 -30.12 -34.47 -0.25
CA LEU A 316 -30.37 -35.33 -1.39
C LEU A 316 -30.59 -36.82 -0.98
N ILE A 317 -29.88 -37.30 0.06
CA ILE A 317 -30.11 -38.66 0.61
C ILE A 317 -31.54 -38.79 1.15
N VAL A 318 -32.02 -37.75 1.89
CA VAL A 318 -33.39 -37.74 2.40
C VAL A 318 -34.41 -37.73 1.26
N LEU A 319 -34.18 -36.92 0.23
CA LEU A 319 -35.10 -36.79 -0.92
C LEU A 319 -35.10 -38.03 -1.85
N LEU A 320 -33.91 -38.56 -2.14
CA LEU A 320 -33.76 -39.64 -3.13
C LEU A 320 -33.70 -41.05 -2.52
N GLY A 321 -33.50 -41.14 -1.21
CA GLY A 321 -33.56 -42.38 -0.44
C GLY A 321 -32.35 -43.30 -0.55
N THR A 322 -31.35 -42.97 -1.40
CA THR A 322 -30.12 -43.76 -1.55
C THR A 322 -28.90 -42.87 -1.76
N LEU A 323 -27.74 -43.29 -1.24
CA LEU A 323 -26.48 -42.59 -1.40
C LEU A 323 -26.03 -42.47 -2.86
N ILE A 324 -26.26 -43.52 -3.65
CA ILE A 324 -25.90 -43.54 -5.08
C ILE A 324 -26.71 -42.48 -5.83
N ALA A 325 -28.04 -42.45 -5.65
CA ALA A 325 -28.89 -41.46 -6.32
C ALA A 325 -28.55 -40.02 -5.88
N ALA A 326 -28.23 -39.80 -4.60
CA ALA A 326 -27.83 -38.50 -4.08
C ALA A 326 -26.44 -38.05 -4.58
N GLY A 327 -25.53 -39.00 -4.77
CA GLY A 327 -24.17 -38.70 -5.28
C GLY A 327 -24.12 -38.31 -6.75
N LEU A 328 -25.07 -38.77 -7.58
CA LEU A 328 -25.06 -38.46 -9.02
C LEU A 328 -25.19 -36.97 -9.34
N PRO A 329 -26.15 -36.20 -8.80
CA PRO A 329 -26.21 -34.74 -9.00
C PRO A 329 -24.94 -33.99 -8.58
N ILE A 330 -24.37 -34.38 -7.45
CA ILE A 330 -23.15 -33.76 -6.94
C ILE A 330 -21.97 -34.07 -7.88
N LEU A 331 -21.81 -35.30 -8.30
CA LEU A 331 -20.77 -35.70 -9.24
C LEU A 331 -20.88 -34.93 -10.56
N MET A 332 -22.08 -34.79 -11.10
CA MET A 332 -22.31 -34.02 -12.34
C MET A 332 -21.99 -32.54 -12.15
N ALA A 333 -22.38 -31.94 -11.02
CA ALA A 333 -22.08 -30.57 -10.70
C ALA A 333 -20.55 -30.36 -10.56
N ILE A 334 -19.82 -31.27 -9.89
CA ILE A 334 -18.36 -31.19 -9.76
C ILE A 334 -17.69 -31.27 -11.14
N VAL A 335 -18.14 -32.19 -12.02
CA VAL A 335 -17.62 -32.29 -13.40
C VAL A 335 -17.86 -30.99 -14.17
N GLY A 336 -19.05 -30.41 -14.06
CA GLY A 336 -19.38 -29.11 -14.66
C GLY A 336 -18.50 -28.00 -14.13
N VAL A 337 -18.31 -27.94 -12.83
CA VAL A 337 -17.44 -26.95 -12.13
C VAL A 337 -15.98 -27.08 -12.60
N ILE A 338 -15.43 -28.29 -12.67
CA ILE A 338 -14.06 -28.52 -13.16
C ILE A 338 -13.91 -27.99 -14.60
N VAL A 339 -14.83 -28.31 -15.48
CA VAL A 339 -14.78 -27.82 -16.86
C VAL A 339 -14.94 -26.31 -16.93
N GLY A 340 -15.83 -25.73 -16.12
CA GLY A 340 -16.04 -24.28 -16.02
C GLY A 340 -14.81 -23.57 -15.52
N ILE A 341 -14.18 -24.02 -14.42
CA ILE A 341 -12.94 -23.43 -13.87
C ILE A 341 -11.82 -23.49 -14.91
N LEU A 342 -11.50 -24.67 -15.42
CA LEU A 342 -10.41 -24.85 -16.38
C LEU A 342 -10.67 -24.06 -17.67
N GLY A 343 -11.91 -24.02 -18.13
CA GLY A 343 -12.33 -23.23 -19.30
C GLY A 343 -12.10 -21.72 -19.06
N THR A 344 -12.60 -21.19 -17.95
CA THR A 344 -12.45 -19.78 -17.58
C THR A 344 -10.97 -19.41 -17.41
N LEU A 345 -10.22 -20.22 -16.67
CA LEU A 345 -8.80 -19.97 -16.41
C LEU A 345 -7.93 -20.10 -17.69
N SER A 346 -8.36 -20.86 -18.71
CA SER A 346 -7.68 -20.90 -20.01
C SER A 346 -7.67 -19.53 -20.72
N PHE A 347 -8.64 -18.65 -20.41
CA PHE A 347 -8.72 -17.31 -20.98
C PHE A 347 -8.04 -16.23 -20.09
N SER A 348 -7.54 -16.61 -18.91
CA SER A 348 -6.96 -15.65 -17.95
C SER A 348 -5.66 -14.98 -18.43
N SER A 349 -5.00 -15.51 -19.46
CA SER A 349 -3.87 -14.86 -20.12
C SER A 349 -4.29 -13.76 -21.11
N LEU A 350 -5.52 -13.81 -21.61
CA LEU A 350 -6.06 -12.88 -22.62
C LEU A 350 -6.87 -11.76 -22.00
N VAL A 351 -7.48 -12.01 -20.84
CA VAL A 351 -8.37 -11.07 -20.16
C VAL A 351 -7.96 -10.98 -18.69
N ASP A 352 -7.85 -9.77 -18.18
CA ASP A 352 -7.58 -9.52 -16.76
C ASP A 352 -8.76 -10.01 -15.90
N MET A 353 -8.62 -11.20 -15.34
CA MET A 353 -9.65 -11.82 -14.51
C MET A 353 -9.32 -11.68 -13.02
N SER A 354 -10.33 -11.29 -12.23
CA SER A 354 -10.25 -11.31 -10.79
C SER A 354 -10.47 -12.73 -10.23
N SER A 355 -9.78 -13.05 -9.13
CA SER A 355 -10.01 -14.29 -8.38
C SER A 355 -11.49 -14.46 -7.95
N THR A 356 -12.21 -13.38 -7.69
CA THR A 356 -13.64 -13.39 -7.35
C THR A 356 -14.50 -13.94 -8.49
N THR A 357 -14.08 -13.78 -9.74
CA THR A 357 -14.85 -14.22 -10.92
C THR A 357 -15.05 -15.74 -10.94
N TYR A 358 -13.98 -16.53 -10.72
CA TYR A 358 -14.10 -17.97 -10.73
C TYR A 358 -14.80 -18.51 -9.47
N ILE A 359 -14.63 -17.86 -8.30
CA ILE A 359 -15.33 -18.27 -7.07
C ILE A 359 -16.84 -18.18 -7.26
N LEU A 360 -17.33 -17.04 -7.78
CA LEU A 360 -18.76 -16.89 -8.08
C LEU A 360 -19.24 -17.87 -9.13
N GLY A 361 -18.47 -18.09 -10.19
CA GLY A 361 -18.77 -19.11 -11.19
C GLY A 361 -18.86 -20.51 -10.57
N MET A 362 -17.90 -20.89 -9.73
CA MET A 362 -17.89 -22.17 -9.03
C MET A 362 -19.13 -22.34 -8.14
N MET A 363 -19.46 -21.33 -7.32
CA MET A 363 -20.65 -21.38 -6.44
C MET A 363 -21.94 -21.51 -7.26
N LEU A 364 -22.08 -20.72 -8.32
CA LEU A 364 -23.25 -20.75 -9.18
C LEU A 364 -23.34 -22.08 -9.95
N GLY A 365 -22.23 -22.53 -10.54
CA GLY A 365 -22.17 -23.79 -11.27
C GLY A 365 -22.48 -25.00 -10.39
N LEU A 366 -21.99 -25.01 -9.13
CA LEU A 366 -22.31 -26.07 -8.18
C LEU A 366 -23.80 -26.06 -7.80
N ALA A 367 -24.37 -24.91 -7.45
CA ALA A 367 -25.77 -24.79 -7.07
C ALA A 367 -26.72 -25.21 -8.23
N VAL A 368 -26.54 -24.59 -9.40
CA VAL A 368 -27.37 -24.83 -10.59
C VAL A 368 -27.14 -26.23 -11.12
N GLY A 369 -25.91 -26.75 -11.12
CA GLY A 369 -25.57 -28.08 -11.55
C GLY A 369 -26.26 -29.18 -10.71
N ILE A 370 -26.30 -29.01 -9.39
CA ILE A 370 -27.04 -29.94 -8.50
C ILE A 370 -28.53 -29.85 -8.76
N ASP A 371 -29.11 -28.66 -8.83
CA ASP A 371 -30.54 -28.45 -9.01
C ASP A 371 -31.03 -29.04 -10.36
N TYR A 372 -30.33 -28.75 -11.44
CA TYR A 372 -30.71 -29.23 -12.77
C TYR A 372 -30.54 -30.73 -12.89
N SER A 373 -29.48 -31.29 -12.33
CA SER A 373 -29.27 -32.73 -12.29
C SER A 373 -30.35 -33.44 -11.48
N LEU A 374 -30.71 -32.87 -10.32
CA LEU A 374 -31.78 -33.37 -9.48
C LEU A 374 -33.14 -33.37 -10.21
N PHE A 375 -33.45 -32.31 -10.96
CA PHE A 375 -34.68 -32.16 -11.70
C PHE A 375 -34.84 -33.26 -12.77
N ILE A 376 -33.77 -33.56 -13.51
CA ILE A 376 -33.76 -34.64 -14.52
C ILE A 376 -33.85 -36.01 -13.83
N LEU A 377 -33.08 -36.21 -12.74
CA LEU A 377 -33.04 -37.49 -12.03
C LEU A 377 -34.37 -37.79 -11.35
N ASN A 378 -35.03 -36.80 -10.76
CA ASN A 378 -36.35 -36.99 -10.15
C ASN A 378 -37.41 -37.36 -11.20
N ARG A 379 -37.39 -36.74 -12.38
CA ARG A 379 -38.26 -37.12 -13.50
C ARG A 379 -38.01 -38.55 -13.97
N HIS A 380 -36.72 -38.93 -14.07
CA HIS A 380 -36.35 -40.32 -14.40
C HIS A 380 -36.90 -41.30 -13.37
N ARG A 381 -36.76 -41.02 -12.08
CA ARG A 381 -37.27 -41.83 -10.97
C ARG A 381 -38.80 -41.95 -11.04
N SER A 382 -39.51 -40.85 -11.24
CA SER A 382 -40.98 -40.90 -11.39
C SER A 382 -41.41 -41.78 -12.55
N ASN A 383 -40.80 -41.66 -13.73
CA ASN A 383 -41.10 -42.49 -14.88
C ASN A 383 -40.85 -43.98 -14.61
N LEU A 384 -39.82 -44.35 -13.81
CA LEU A 384 -39.57 -45.74 -13.44
C LEU A 384 -40.65 -46.28 -12.47
N MET A 385 -41.11 -45.46 -11.53
CA MET A 385 -42.18 -45.80 -10.58
C MET A 385 -43.52 -46.05 -11.35
N ASP A 386 -43.73 -45.29 -12.43
CA ASP A 386 -44.88 -45.48 -13.35
C ASP A 386 -44.72 -46.68 -14.29
N GLY A 387 -43.69 -47.52 -14.09
CA GLY A 387 -43.48 -48.76 -14.84
C GLY A 387 -42.82 -48.59 -16.22
N MET A 388 -42.25 -47.38 -16.51
CA MET A 388 -41.59 -47.14 -17.79
C MET A 388 -40.25 -47.89 -17.90
N PRO A 389 -39.94 -48.51 -19.04
CA PRO A 389 -38.65 -49.17 -19.24
C PRO A 389 -37.46 -48.21 -19.05
N LEU A 390 -36.38 -48.67 -18.42
CA LEU A 390 -35.20 -47.88 -18.03
C LEU A 390 -34.70 -46.95 -19.14
N ARG A 391 -34.44 -47.52 -20.34
CA ARG A 391 -33.89 -46.70 -21.45
C ARG A 391 -34.87 -45.66 -21.97
N LYS A 392 -36.17 -45.97 -21.97
CA LYS A 392 -37.22 -45.02 -22.37
C LYS A 392 -37.38 -43.94 -21.33
N SER A 393 -37.31 -44.27 -20.04
CA SER A 393 -37.38 -43.32 -18.93
C SER A 393 -36.24 -42.27 -18.99
N ILE A 394 -34.99 -42.67 -19.28
CA ILE A 394 -33.87 -41.76 -19.49
C ILE A 394 -34.14 -40.80 -20.66
N ALA A 395 -34.56 -41.31 -21.80
CA ALA A 395 -34.83 -40.48 -22.96
C ALA A 395 -35.99 -39.50 -22.75
N VAL A 396 -37.08 -39.95 -22.08
CA VAL A 396 -38.21 -39.08 -21.72
C VAL A 396 -37.84 -38.03 -20.70
N ALA A 397 -37.11 -38.39 -19.65
CA ALA A 397 -36.66 -37.43 -18.64
C ALA A 397 -35.79 -36.32 -19.28
N ASN A 398 -34.83 -36.70 -20.12
CA ASN A 398 -34.00 -35.74 -20.83
C ASN A 398 -34.78 -34.89 -21.86
N GLY A 399 -35.77 -35.44 -22.53
CA GLY A 399 -36.63 -34.72 -23.48
C GLY A 399 -37.63 -33.77 -22.81
N THR A 400 -38.05 -34.04 -21.56
CA THR A 400 -39.02 -33.21 -20.82
C THR A 400 -38.31 -32.27 -19.85
N SER A 401 -37.73 -32.79 -18.77
CA SER A 401 -37.04 -32.00 -17.76
C SER A 401 -35.78 -31.35 -18.33
N GLY A 402 -35.02 -32.03 -19.18
CA GLY A 402 -33.87 -31.45 -19.86
C GLY A 402 -34.24 -30.24 -20.75
N ASN A 403 -35.44 -30.24 -21.37
CA ASN A 403 -35.92 -29.08 -22.13
C ASN A 403 -36.14 -27.87 -21.21
N ALA A 404 -36.70 -28.06 -20.02
CA ALA A 404 -36.87 -27.00 -19.03
C ALA A 404 -35.52 -26.49 -18.53
N VAL A 405 -34.56 -27.39 -18.30
CA VAL A 405 -33.19 -27.04 -17.89
C VAL A 405 -32.49 -26.17 -18.95
N VAL A 406 -32.61 -26.50 -20.24
CA VAL A 406 -32.02 -25.68 -21.31
C VAL A 406 -32.62 -24.28 -21.35
N PHE A 407 -33.93 -24.12 -21.16
CA PHE A 407 -34.56 -22.81 -21.10
C PHE A 407 -34.10 -22.02 -19.85
N ALA A 408 -34.05 -22.68 -18.69
CA ALA A 408 -33.59 -22.05 -17.45
C ALA A 408 -32.10 -21.64 -17.56
N GLY A 409 -31.24 -22.52 -18.10
CA GLY A 409 -29.85 -22.21 -18.36
C GLY A 409 -29.65 -21.03 -19.33
N ALA A 410 -30.43 -21.02 -20.42
CA ALA A 410 -30.40 -19.90 -21.36
C ALA A 410 -30.78 -18.55 -20.71
N THR A 411 -31.77 -18.54 -19.82
CA THR A 411 -32.14 -17.32 -19.10
C THR A 411 -31.06 -16.85 -18.12
N VAL A 412 -30.37 -17.79 -17.46
CA VAL A 412 -29.23 -17.49 -16.59
C VAL A 412 -28.07 -16.90 -17.41
N ILE A 413 -27.74 -17.52 -18.55
CA ILE A 413 -26.70 -17.02 -19.48
C ILE A 413 -27.03 -15.60 -19.94
N ILE A 414 -28.26 -15.34 -20.37
CA ILE A 414 -28.70 -14.00 -20.81
C ILE A 414 -28.59 -12.98 -19.65
N ALA A 415 -28.99 -13.35 -18.44
CA ALA A 415 -28.90 -12.49 -17.28
C ALA A 415 -27.43 -12.15 -16.91
N LEU A 416 -26.53 -13.14 -17.02
CA LEU A 416 -25.10 -12.94 -16.76
C LEU A 416 -24.45 -12.06 -17.83
N LEU A 417 -24.76 -12.28 -19.10
CA LEU A 417 -24.28 -11.45 -20.21
C LEU A 417 -24.82 -10.01 -20.14
N ALA A 418 -26.01 -9.80 -19.55
CA ALA A 418 -26.57 -8.47 -19.33
C ALA A 418 -25.74 -7.62 -18.35
N LEU A 419 -24.84 -8.20 -17.55
CA LEU A 419 -23.89 -7.44 -16.71
C LEU A 419 -22.97 -6.52 -17.54
N ASN A 420 -22.73 -6.84 -18.81
CA ASN A 420 -21.99 -5.97 -19.74
C ASN A 420 -22.70 -4.63 -19.98
N VAL A 421 -24.01 -4.55 -19.82
CA VAL A 421 -24.78 -3.29 -19.99
C VAL A 421 -24.48 -2.27 -18.91
N THR A 422 -23.94 -2.71 -17.77
CA THR A 422 -23.54 -1.79 -16.66
C THR A 422 -22.41 -0.84 -17.05
N GLY A 423 -21.65 -1.14 -18.09
CA GLY A 423 -20.46 -0.38 -18.49
C GLY A 423 -19.28 -0.50 -17.51
N ILE A 424 -19.36 -1.40 -16.53
CA ILE A 424 -18.29 -1.69 -15.57
C ILE A 424 -17.55 -2.94 -16.07
N PRO A 425 -16.31 -2.82 -16.60
CA PRO A 425 -15.62 -3.95 -17.24
C PRO A 425 -15.48 -5.18 -16.33
N PHE A 426 -15.21 -4.96 -15.05
CA PHE A 426 -15.12 -6.04 -14.07
C PHE A 426 -16.41 -6.90 -14.00
N LEU A 427 -17.59 -6.25 -13.96
CA LEU A 427 -18.87 -6.94 -13.92
C LEU A 427 -19.15 -7.66 -15.26
N GLY A 428 -18.76 -7.04 -16.38
CA GLY A 428 -18.85 -7.66 -17.71
C GLY A 428 -18.03 -8.96 -17.78
N TYR A 429 -16.75 -8.90 -17.45
CA TYR A 429 -15.88 -10.07 -17.45
C TYR A 429 -16.35 -11.17 -16.49
N MET A 430 -16.88 -10.77 -15.33
CA MET A 430 -17.45 -11.71 -14.37
C MET A 430 -18.70 -12.40 -14.94
N GLY A 431 -19.58 -11.65 -15.63
CA GLY A 431 -20.76 -12.18 -16.30
C GLY A 431 -20.40 -13.11 -17.47
N ASP A 432 -19.44 -12.70 -18.30
CA ASP A 432 -18.99 -13.49 -19.44
C ASP A 432 -18.35 -14.80 -18.99
N ALA A 433 -17.47 -14.75 -18.00
CA ALA A 433 -16.85 -15.95 -17.44
C ALA A 433 -17.88 -16.90 -16.82
N ALA A 434 -18.82 -16.36 -16.01
CA ALA A 434 -19.88 -17.17 -15.42
C ALA A 434 -20.83 -17.75 -16.48
N ALA A 435 -21.12 -17.04 -17.58
CA ALA A 435 -21.94 -17.52 -18.67
C ALA A 435 -21.30 -18.68 -19.47
N LEU A 436 -20.00 -18.83 -19.43
CA LEU A 436 -19.25 -19.93 -20.05
C LEU A 436 -19.32 -21.24 -19.24
N TRP A 437 -19.85 -21.18 -18.01
CA TRP A 437 -19.98 -22.38 -17.19
C TRP A 437 -21.07 -23.29 -17.76
N PRO A 438 -20.82 -24.60 -17.80
CA PRO A 438 -21.80 -25.54 -18.30
C PRO A 438 -22.95 -25.72 -17.30
N TYR A 439 -24.04 -25.03 -17.55
CA TYR A 439 -25.29 -25.18 -16.81
C TYR A 439 -26.13 -26.37 -17.31
#